data_032fc52e71af630d80d1311d22dd96e1
#
_entry.id   032fc52e71af630d80d1311d22dd96e1
#
_cell.length_a   1.000
_cell.length_b   1.000
_cell.length_c   1.000
_cell.angle_alpha   90.00
_cell.angle_beta   90.00
_cell.angle_gamma   90.00
#
_symmetry.space_group_name_H-M   'P 1'
#
loop_
_entity.id
_entity.type
_entity.pdbx_description
1 polymer ?
#
loop_
_entity_poly.entity_id
_entity_poly.type
_entity_poly.pdbx_seq_one_letter_code
_entity_poly.pdbx_strand_id
1 'polypeptide(L)'
;MIHRQIMKIYVKYFASVRDIMGKDSEDLKIETSLSANELWKSLTADKKTPVRVLVAVNHEYVDKNFKLKDGDEIAFFPPVTGG
;
A
#
# COMPACT_ATOMS: atom_id res chain seq x y z
N MET A 1 -6.59 27.50 14.46
CA MET A 1 -5.67 26.38 14.65
C MET A 1 -6.06 25.22 13.74
N ILE A 2 -5.13 24.77 12.95
CA ILE A 2 -5.40 23.70 11.99
C ILE A 2 -5.11 22.36 12.63
N HIS A 3 -6.13 21.51 12.67
CA HIS A 3 -5.95 20.16 13.16
C HIS A 3 -5.59 19.26 11.98
N ARG A 4 -4.38 18.75 11.99
CA ARG A 4 -3.98 17.75 11.00
C ARG A 4 -4.38 16.38 11.50
N GLN A 5 -5.13 15.66 10.69
CA GLN A 5 -5.43 14.29 11.00
C GLN A 5 -4.27 13.43 10.50
N ILE A 6 -3.60 12.79 11.43
CA ILE A 6 -2.56 11.83 11.09
C ILE A 6 -3.22 10.46 11.07
N MET A 7 -3.13 9.80 9.91
CA MET A 7 -3.64 8.46 9.77
C MET A 7 -2.50 7.48 9.90
N LYS A 8 -2.70 6.44 10.67
CA LYS A 8 -1.72 5.35 10.76
C LYS A 8 -2.17 4.22 9.86
N ILE A 9 -1.31 3.84 8.93
CA ILE A 9 -1.59 2.80 7.95
C ILE A 9 -0.58 1.69 8.16
N TYR A 10 -1.05 0.46 8.18
CA TYR A 10 -0.21 -0.72 8.31
C TYR A 10 -0.04 -1.34 6.94
N VAL A 11 1.20 -1.45 6.47
CA VAL A 11 1.48 -1.93 5.12
C VAL A 11 2.15 -3.28 5.18
N LYS A 12 1.70 -4.21 4.35
CA LYS A 12 2.30 -5.54 4.22
C LYS A 12 2.70 -5.79 2.78
N TYR A 13 3.84 -6.44 2.62
CA TYR A 13 4.37 -6.78 1.30
C TYR A 13 4.53 -8.29 1.19
N PHE A 14 4.12 -8.85 0.05
CA PHE A 14 4.15 -10.28 -0.15
C PHE A 14 4.93 -10.67 -1.40
N ALA A 15 5.56 -11.84 -1.35
CA ALA A 15 6.23 -12.47 -2.48
C ALA A 15 7.25 -11.55 -3.14
N SER A 16 7.20 -11.39 -4.47
CA SER A 16 8.17 -10.56 -5.18
C SER A 16 8.11 -9.09 -4.77
N VAL A 17 6.95 -8.62 -4.32
CA VAL A 17 6.83 -7.25 -3.81
C VAL A 17 7.66 -7.08 -2.54
N ARG A 18 7.61 -8.07 -1.66
CA ARG A 18 8.44 -8.06 -0.45
C ARG A 18 9.93 -7.96 -0.80
N ASP A 19 10.35 -8.70 -1.82
CA ASP A 19 11.75 -8.67 -2.25
C ASP A 19 12.16 -7.30 -2.77
N ILE A 20 11.29 -6.66 -3.53
CA ILE A 20 11.55 -5.32 -4.06
C ILE A 20 11.65 -4.30 -2.94
N MET A 21 10.77 -4.39 -1.97
CA MET A 21 10.70 -3.43 -0.87
C MET A 21 11.76 -3.68 0.20
N GLY A 22 12.30 -4.90 0.26
CA GLY A 22 13.33 -5.25 1.23
C GLY A 22 12.81 -5.42 2.65
N LYS A 23 11.51 -5.58 2.82
CA LYS A 23 10.88 -5.75 4.13
C LYS A 23 9.52 -6.41 3.98
N ASP A 24 9.02 -7.01 5.04
CA ASP A 24 7.72 -7.68 5.06
C ASP A 24 6.57 -6.72 5.31
N SER A 25 6.83 -5.69 6.09
CA SER A 25 5.78 -4.77 6.53
C SER A 25 6.38 -3.49 7.05
N GLU A 26 5.55 -2.47 7.16
CA GLU A 26 5.93 -1.23 7.80
C GLU A 26 4.69 -0.45 8.21
N ASP A 27 4.84 0.36 9.22
CA ASP A 27 3.78 1.25 9.68
C ASP A 27 4.08 2.64 9.15
N LEU A 28 3.07 3.29 8.61
CA LEU A 28 3.23 4.63 8.05
C LEU A 28 2.29 5.61 8.71
N LYS A 29 2.75 6.84 8.85
CA LYS A 29 1.92 7.96 9.27
C LYS A 29 1.70 8.85 8.07
N ILE A 30 0.45 9.08 7.74
CA ILE A 30 0.06 9.82 6.55
C ILE A 30 -0.77 11.02 6.97
N GLU A 31 -0.40 12.19 6.49
CA GLU A 31 -1.09 13.43 6.87
C GLU A 31 -2.19 13.83 5.89
N THR A 32 -2.21 13.23 4.72
CA THR A 32 -3.21 13.55 3.70
C THR A 32 -3.93 12.29 3.26
N SER A 33 -5.16 12.46 2.80
CA SER A 33 -5.91 11.33 2.27
C SER A 33 -5.24 10.81 1.00
N LEU A 34 -4.99 9.51 0.96
CA LEU A 34 -4.36 8.86 -0.19
C LEU A 34 -5.20 7.68 -0.64
N SER A 35 -5.20 7.44 -1.95
CA SER A 35 -5.71 6.20 -2.48
C SER A 35 -4.62 5.14 -2.40
N ALA A 36 -5.01 3.87 -2.55
CA ALA A 36 -4.04 2.78 -2.58
C ALA A 36 -2.98 2.99 -3.65
N ASN A 37 -3.40 3.46 -4.83
CA ASN A 37 -2.49 3.70 -5.94
C ASN A 37 -1.51 4.83 -5.64
N GLU A 38 -1.99 5.90 -5.04
CA GLU A 38 -1.13 7.02 -4.64
C GLU A 38 -0.09 6.58 -3.61
N LEU A 39 -0.51 5.77 -2.65
CA LEU A 39 0.42 5.23 -1.67
C LEU A 39 1.48 4.37 -2.35
N TRP A 40 1.06 3.47 -3.25
CA TRP A 40 2.00 2.60 -3.97
C TRP A 40 3.03 3.41 -4.75
N LYS A 41 2.58 4.45 -5.46
CA LYS A 41 3.49 5.32 -6.20
C LYS A 41 4.49 6.01 -5.29
N SER A 42 4.03 6.46 -4.14
CA SER A 42 4.89 7.12 -3.17
C SER A 42 5.96 6.16 -2.63
N LEU A 43 5.57 4.95 -2.30
CA LEU A 43 6.48 3.95 -1.74
C LEU A 43 7.51 3.46 -2.74
N THR A 44 7.21 3.53 -4.03
CA THR A 44 8.04 2.96 -5.08
C THR A 44 8.67 4.00 -5.99
N ALA A 45 8.66 5.26 -5.59
CA ALA A 45 9.12 6.37 -6.43
C ALA A 45 10.57 6.20 -6.90
N ASP A 46 11.40 5.56 -6.10
CA ASP A 46 12.82 5.36 -6.41
C ASP A 46 13.15 3.91 -6.75
N LYS A 47 12.15 3.10 -7.04
CA LYS A 47 12.34 1.67 -7.26
C LYS A 47 11.81 1.24 -8.62
N LYS A 48 12.43 0.22 -9.18
CA LYS A 48 11.87 -0.46 -10.33
C LYS A 48 10.91 -1.50 -9.82
N THR A 49 9.66 -1.36 -10.15
CA THR A 49 8.60 -2.23 -9.66
C THR A 49 7.91 -2.94 -10.82
N PRO A 50 7.25 -4.05 -10.54
CA PRO A 50 6.42 -4.68 -11.55
C PRO A 50 5.31 -3.73 -11.99
N VAL A 51 4.89 -3.89 -13.23
CA VAL A 51 3.87 -3.02 -13.82
C VAL A 51 2.55 -3.11 -13.06
N ARG A 52 2.27 -4.25 -12.45
CA ARG A 52 0.99 -4.49 -11.79
C ARG A 52 1.19 -5.07 -10.42
N VAL A 53 0.43 -4.55 -9.46
CA VAL A 53 0.29 -5.15 -8.15
C VAL A 53 -1.19 -5.24 -7.84
N LEU A 54 -1.53 -6.21 -7.02
CA LEU A 54 -2.87 -6.31 -6.46
C LEU A 54 -2.86 -5.72 -5.07
N VAL A 55 -3.99 -5.21 -4.66
CA VAL A 55 -4.13 -4.52 -3.38
C VAL A 55 -5.30 -5.11 -2.61
N ALA A 56 -5.07 -5.36 -1.33
CA ALA A 56 -6.15 -5.72 -0.42
C ALA A 56 -6.10 -4.78 0.78
N VAL A 57 -7.25 -4.34 1.24
CA VAL A 57 -7.34 -3.51 2.44
C VAL A 57 -8.22 -4.24 3.44
N ASN A 58 -7.68 -4.45 4.64
CA ASN A 58 -8.37 -5.18 5.71
C ASN A 58 -8.87 -6.55 5.22
N HIS A 59 -8.00 -7.25 4.47
CA HIS A 59 -8.22 -8.61 3.97
C HIS A 59 -9.25 -8.70 2.83
N GLU A 60 -9.58 -7.58 2.20
CA GLU A 60 -10.50 -7.58 1.06
C GLU A 60 -9.83 -6.93 -0.15
N TYR A 61 -9.98 -7.55 -1.31
CA TYR A 61 -9.49 -6.95 -2.55
C TYR A 61 -10.21 -5.64 -2.80
N VAL A 62 -9.45 -4.62 -3.18
CA VAL A 62 -10.01 -3.30 -3.44
C VAL A 62 -9.47 -2.76 -4.77
N ASP A 63 -10.17 -1.77 -5.28
CA ASP A 63 -9.74 -1.04 -6.46
C ASP A 63 -8.56 -0.14 -6.10
N LYS A 64 -7.74 0.18 -7.09
CA LYS A 64 -6.58 1.06 -6.91
C LYS A 64 -6.96 2.44 -6.39
N ASN A 65 -8.16 2.87 -6.66
CA ASN A 65 -8.64 4.18 -6.26
C ASN A 65 -9.26 4.19 -4.86
N PHE A 66 -9.20 3.06 -4.18
CA PHE A 66 -9.73 2.95 -2.82
C PHE A 66 -9.03 3.94 -1.89
N LYS A 67 -9.80 4.74 -1.19
CA LYS A 67 -9.26 5.73 -0.26
C LYS A 67 -8.95 5.08 1.08
N LEU A 68 -7.73 5.28 1.56
CA LEU A 68 -7.28 4.73 2.82
C LEU A 68 -7.81 5.55 3.99
N LYS A 69 -8.00 4.89 5.11
CA LYS A 69 -8.46 5.50 6.35
C LYS A 69 -7.55 5.12 7.50
N ASP A 70 -7.62 5.89 8.57
CA ASP A 70 -6.83 5.61 9.76
C ASP A 70 -7.10 4.18 10.25
N GLY A 71 -6.03 3.46 10.53
CA GLY A 71 -6.11 2.10 11.01
C GLY A 71 -6.19 1.03 9.94
N ASP A 72 -6.26 1.41 8.67
CA ASP A 72 -6.33 0.42 7.59
C ASP A 72 -5.05 -0.39 7.49
N GLU A 73 -5.21 -1.68 7.19
CA GLU A 73 -4.10 -2.56 6.85
C GLU A 73 -4.16 -2.81 5.35
N ILE A 74 -3.13 -2.39 4.64
CA ILE A 74 -3.07 -2.53 3.19
C ILE A 74 -1.98 -3.54 2.83
N ALA A 75 -2.31 -4.44 1.91
CA ALA A 75 -1.37 -5.45 1.43
C ALA A 75 -1.14 -5.26 -0.06
N PHE A 76 0.13 -5.30 -0.45
CA PHE A 76 0.52 -5.28 -1.86
C PHE A 76 1.13 -6.62 -2.22
N PHE A 77 0.69 -7.18 -3.33
CA PHE A 77 1.18 -8.49 -3.77
C PHE A 77 1.12 -8.60 -5.28
N PRO A 78 1.95 -9.48 -5.85
CA PRO A 78 1.96 -9.63 -7.30
C PRO A 78 0.70 -10.34 -7.79
N PRO A 79 0.30 -10.10 -9.04
CA PRO A 79 -0.81 -10.86 -9.62
C PRO A 79 -0.50 -12.36 -9.61
N VAL A 80 -1.51 -13.15 -9.32
CA VAL A 80 -1.37 -14.58 -9.45
C VAL A 80 -1.48 -14.91 -10.94
N THR A 81 -0.37 -15.31 -11.52
CA THR A 81 -0.40 -15.79 -12.89
C THR A 81 -0.86 -17.23 -12.84
N GLY A 82 -1.99 -17.49 -13.41
CA GLY A 82 -2.52 -18.84 -13.45
C GLY A 82 -1.62 -19.77 -14.23
N GLY A 83 -0.90 -20.54 -13.54
CA GLY A 83 -0.11 -21.63 -14.07
C GLY A 83 0.92 -21.28 -15.06
#